data_b29a265c5b54a44bd6609fe3608e4d88
#
_entry.id   b29a265c5b54a44bd6609fe3608e4d88
#
_cell.length_a   1.000
_cell.length_b   1.000
_cell.length_c   1.000
_cell.angle_alpha   90.00
_cell.angle_beta   90.00
_cell.angle_gamma   90.00
#
_symmetry.space_group_name_H-M   'P 1'
#
loop_
_entity.id
_entity.type
_entity.pdbx_description
1 polymer ?
#
loop_
_entity_poly.entity_id
_entity_poly.type
_entity_poly.pdbx_seq_one_letter_code
_entity_poly.pdbx_strand_id
1 'polypeptide(L)'
;MKNARLLHYSHCVSDLGRSKRFYTEVLGFAVVAEFDFDDADTARVMGVPGAKFTGVFMKLDGFRMEIIAFTSPPPERATRRRSSNEIGHSHLSFYVTDLDATLAELKAQGVPIDTDTRATLVNGIECCVVRDPDGFPIEIVQMPILTLLPYEAE
;
A
#
# COMPACT_ATOMS: atom_id res chain seq x y z
N MET A 1 17.48 -11.11 15.20
CA MET A 1 16.86 -12.37 14.74
C MET A 1 17.77 -12.96 13.66
N LYS A 2 18.68 -13.89 14.01
CA LYS A 2 19.68 -14.42 13.06
C LYS A 2 19.08 -15.32 11.95
N ASN A 3 17.87 -15.84 12.12
CA ASN A 3 17.24 -16.80 11.20
C ASN A 3 15.86 -16.32 10.69
N ALA A 4 15.57 -15.02 10.78
CA ALA A 4 14.31 -14.46 10.32
C ALA A 4 14.46 -13.89 8.90
N ARG A 5 13.43 -14.10 8.08
CA ARG A 5 13.24 -13.42 6.80
C ARG A 5 11.98 -12.57 6.89
N LEU A 6 12.00 -11.40 6.26
CA LEU A 6 10.78 -10.60 6.13
C LEU A 6 9.76 -11.39 5.30
N LEU A 7 8.57 -11.61 5.85
CA LEU A 7 7.53 -12.37 5.16
C LEU A 7 6.63 -11.45 4.33
N HIS A 8 5.96 -10.51 4.98
CA HIS A 8 5.08 -9.54 4.32
C HIS A 8 4.85 -8.30 5.20
N TYR A 9 4.33 -7.26 4.60
CA TYR A 9 3.66 -6.12 5.22
C TYR A 9 2.15 -6.34 5.09
N SER A 10 1.37 -6.13 6.16
CA SER A 10 -0.08 -6.27 6.13
C SER A 10 -0.79 -4.92 6.19
N HIS A 11 -1.84 -4.76 5.39
CA HIS A 11 -2.64 -3.56 5.26
C HIS A 11 -4.14 -3.88 5.37
N CYS A 12 -4.82 -3.32 6.38
CA CYS A 12 -6.24 -3.51 6.56
C CYS A 12 -7.04 -2.61 5.62
N VAL A 13 -8.01 -3.20 4.89
CA VAL A 13 -8.84 -2.50 3.91
C VAL A 13 -10.33 -2.65 4.23
N SER A 14 -11.14 -1.69 3.81
CA SER A 14 -12.58 -1.72 4.09
C SER A 14 -13.39 -2.55 3.09
N ASP A 15 -12.88 -2.77 1.88
CA ASP A 15 -13.51 -3.55 0.82
C ASP A 15 -12.44 -4.33 0.05
N LEU A 16 -12.43 -5.66 0.25
CA LEU A 16 -11.41 -6.52 -0.34
C LEU A 16 -11.42 -6.48 -1.86
N GLY A 17 -12.59 -6.55 -2.48
CA GLY A 17 -12.72 -6.60 -3.93
C GLY A 17 -12.24 -5.32 -4.60
N ARG A 18 -12.59 -4.17 -4.03
CA ARG A 18 -12.17 -2.86 -4.50
C ARG A 18 -10.65 -2.67 -4.34
N SER A 19 -10.12 -2.98 -3.17
CA SER A 19 -8.69 -2.83 -2.91
C SER A 19 -7.86 -3.84 -3.69
N LYS A 20 -8.29 -5.10 -3.80
CA LYS A 20 -7.63 -6.10 -4.64
C LYS A 20 -7.50 -5.61 -6.09
N ARG A 21 -8.57 -5.10 -6.71
CA ARG A 21 -8.50 -4.52 -8.06
C ARG A 21 -7.52 -3.37 -8.15
N PHE A 22 -7.58 -2.43 -7.21
CA PHE A 22 -6.66 -1.30 -7.19
C PHE A 22 -5.19 -1.74 -7.14
N TYR A 23 -4.84 -2.61 -6.19
CA TYR A 23 -3.45 -3.07 -6.05
C TYR A 23 -2.99 -3.92 -7.25
N THR A 24 -3.87 -4.69 -7.88
CA THR A 24 -3.49 -5.54 -9.03
C THR A 24 -3.56 -4.81 -10.37
N GLU A 25 -4.65 -4.11 -10.66
CA GLU A 25 -4.89 -3.51 -11.99
C GLU A 25 -4.26 -2.13 -12.14
N VAL A 26 -4.16 -1.37 -11.04
CA VAL A 26 -3.58 -0.01 -11.06
C VAL A 26 -2.10 -0.03 -10.68
N LEU A 27 -1.74 -0.72 -9.59
CA LEU A 27 -0.36 -0.72 -9.08
C LEU A 27 0.50 -1.90 -9.56
N GLY A 28 -0.10 -2.90 -10.23
CA GLY A 28 0.63 -3.99 -10.85
C GLY A 28 1.03 -5.14 -9.92
N PHE A 29 0.48 -5.23 -8.70
CA PHE A 29 0.74 -6.36 -7.82
C PHE A 29 0.17 -7.66 -8.38
N ALA A 30 0.93 -8.75 -8.29
CA ALA A 30 0.46 -10.10 -8.59
C ALA A 30 -0.06 -10.80 -7.33
N VAL A 31 -1.29 -11.32 -7.37
CA VAL A 31 -1.82 -12.16 -6.28
C VAL A 31 -1.03 -13.46 -6.22
N VAL A 32 -0.62 -13.85 -5.01
CA VAL A 32 0.10 -15.08 -4.72
C VAL A 32 -0.83 -16.11 -4.09
N ALA A 33 -1.66 -15.69 -3.13
CA ALA A 33 -2.59 -16.56 -2.42
C ALA A 33 -3.72 -15.74 -1.79
N GLU A 34 -4.83 -16.41 -1.48
CA GLU A 34 -5.97 -15.84 -0.76
C GLU A 34 -6.47 -16.86 0.24
N PHE A 35 -6.70 -16.45 1.47
CA PHE A 35 -7.14 -17.32 2.57
C PHE A 35 -8.21 -16.65 3.41
N ASP A 36 -9.19 -17.46 3.86
CA ASP A 36 -10.14 -17.06 4.89
C ASP A 36 -9.66 -17.53 6.25
N PHE A 37 -9.81 -16.66 7.24
CA PHE A 37 -9.42 -16.87 8.62
C PHE A 37 -10.64 -16.65 9.54
N ASP A 38 -11.06 -17.68 10.27
CA ASP A 38 -12.21 -17.64 11.17
C ASP A 38 -12.03 -18.46 12.46
N ASP A 39 -10.81 -18.87 12.75
CA ASP A 39 -10.47 -19.66 13.92
C ASP A 39 -10.01 -18.82 15.14
N ALA A 40 -10.13 -19.42 16.32
CA ALA A 40 -9.80 -18.75 17.58
C ALA A 40 -8.32 -18.42 17.74
N ASP A 41 -7.43 -19.21 17.14
CA ASP A 41 -5.98 -18.98 17.23
C ASP A 41 -5.58 -17.78 16.39
N THR A 42 -6.13 -17.67 15.18
CA THR A 42 -5.97 -16.51 14.33
C THR A 42 -6.50 -15.23 15.00
N ALA A 43 -7.70 -15.29 15.59
CA ALA A 43 -8.26 -14.17 16.33
C ALA A 43 -7.35 -13.72 17.51
N ARG A 44 -6.74 -14.68 18.20
CA ARG A 44 -5.79 -14.42 19.28
C ARG A 44 -4.50 -13.78 18.78
N VAL A 45 -3.94 -14.24 17.66
CA VAL A 45 -2.74 -13.67 17.04
C VAL A 45 -2.98 -12.24 16.58
N MET A 46 -4.15 -11.97 16.00
CA MET A 46 -4.53 -10.63 15.56
C MET A 46 -4.86 -9.68 16.73
N GLY A 47 -5.06 -10.19 17.96
CA GLY A 47 -5.48 -9.40 19.12
C GLY A 47 -6.91 -8.86 19.01
N VAL A 48 -7.72 -9.43 18.12
CA VAL A 48 -9.10 -9.01 17.85
C VAL A 48 -10.04 -10.18 18.18
N PRO A 49 -10.76 -10.15 19.32
CA PRO A 49 -11.64 -11.24 19.71
C PRO A 49 -12.72 -11.51 18.66
N GLY A 50 -12.86 -12.77 18.27
CA GLY A 50 -13.85 -13.20 17.27
C GLY A 50 -13.54 -12.74 15.85
N ALA A 51 -12.29 -12.37 15.56
CA ALA A 51 -11.88 -11.94 14.23
C ALA A 51 -12.20 -13.01 13.18
N LYS A 52 -12.82 -12.53 12.09
CA LYS A 52 -12.96 -13.24 10.83
C LYS A 52 -12.59 -12.31 9.71
N PHE A 53 -11.70 -12.72 8.82
CA PHE A 53 -11.23 -11.89 7.73
C PHE A 53 -10.72 -12.74 6.57
N THR A 54 -10.65 -12.15 5.39
CA THR A 54 -9.94 -12.70 4.24
C THR A 54 -8.62 -11.94 4.06
N GLY A 55 -7.52 -12.67 3.88
CA GLY A 55 -6.20 -12.17 3.55
C GLY A 55 -5.85 -12.48 2.11
N VAL A 56 -5.42 -11.47 1.34
CA VAL A 56 -4.89 -11.63 -0.02
C VAL A 56 -3.41 -11.27 -0.02
N PHE A 57 -2.58 -12.28 -0.23
CA PHE A 57 -1.14 -12.12 -0.36
C PHE A 57 -0.79 -11.76 -1.79
N MET A 58 0.04 -10.75 -1.94
CA MET A 58 0.46 -10.25 -3.25
C MET A 58 1.92 -9.81 -3.25
N LYS A 59 2.51 -9.69 -4.44
CA LYS A 59 3.92 -9.32 -4.61
C LYS A 59 4.10 -8.35 -5.78
N LEU A 60 5.10 -7.47 -5.65
CA LEU A 60 5.62 -6.61 -6.71
C LEU A 60 7.09 -6.32 -6.42
N ASP A 61 7.98 -6.51 -7.39
CA ASP A 61 9.43 -6.20 -7.31
C ASP A 61 10.10 -6.72 -6.01
N GLY A 62 9.87 -7.99 -5.66
CA GLY A 62 10.38 -8.58 -4.43
C GLY A 62 9.66 -8.16 -3.14
N PHE A 63 8.90 -7.06 -3.16
CA PHE A 63 8.07 -6.65 -2.03
C PHE A 63 6.84 -7.53 -1.91
N ARG A 64 6.54 -7.97 -0.69
CA ARG A 64 5.38 -8.79 -0.37
C ARG A 64 4.47 -8.05 0.57
N MET A 65 3.20 -7.98 0.22
CA MET A 65 2.16 -7.43 1.08
C MET A 65 0.97 -8.39 1.18
N GLU A 66 0.21 -8.18 2.23
CA GLU A 66 -1.10 -8.79 2.45
C GLU A 66 -2.10 -7.66 2.60
N ILE A 67 -3.20 -7.70 1.88
CA ILE A 67 -4.37 -6.90 2.22
C ILE A 67 -5.34 -7.77 2.99
N ILE A 68 -5.87 -7.28 4.11
CA ILE A 68 -6.82 -7.97 4.96
C ILE A 68 -8.13 -7.21 5.06
N ALA A 69 -9.24 -7.90 4.90
CA ALA A 69 -10.56 -7.32 5.06
C ALA A 69 -11.34 -8.09 6.12
N PHE A 70 -11.63 -7.44 7.24
CA PHE A 70 -12.41 -8.04 8.33
C PHE A 70 -13.89 -8.10 7.95
N THR A 71 -14.49 -9.27 8.18
CA THR A 71 -15.94 -9.48 8.13
C THR A 71 -16.55 -9.43 9.52
N SER A 72 -15.75 -9.74 10.58
CA SER A 72 -16.15 -9.66 11.99
C SER A 72 -14.93 -9.44 12.89
N PRO A 73 -14.96 -8.48 13.84
CA PRO A 73 -15.82 -7.29 13.78
C PRO A 73 -15.51 -6.48 12.51
N PRO A 74 -16.42 -5.60 12.08
CA PRO A 74 -16.14 -4.77 10.89
C PRO A 74 -14.94 -3.87 11.13
N PRO A 75 -14.19 -3.51 10.07
CA PRO A 75 -13.00 -2.68 10.21
C PRO A 75 -13.36 -1.30 10.76
N GLU A 76 -12.57 -0.83 11.70
CA GLU A 76 -12.70 0.52 12.23
C GLU A 76 -12.13 1.53 11.23
N ARG A 77 -12.95 2.46 10.76
CA ARG A 77 -12.48 3.55 9.93
C ARG A 77 -11.88 4.65 10.80
N ALA A 78 -10.72 5.15 10.39
CA ALA A 78 -10.21 6.39 10.95
C ALA A 78 -11.23 7.51 10.74
N THR A 79 -11.56 8.24 11.80
CA THR A 79 -12.51 9.37 11.75
C THR A 79 -11.93 10.59 11.06
N ARG A 80 -10.63 10.61 10.82
CA ARG A 80 -9.90 11.68 10.13
C ARG A 80 -8.74 11.12 9.32
N ARG A 81 -8.30 11.90 8.37
CA ARG A 81 -7.04 11.65 7.65
C ARG A 81 -5.87 11.72 8.62
N ARG A 82 -5.03 10.70 8.64
CA ARG A 82 -3.78 10.71 9.44
C ARG A 82 -2.78 11.67 8.82
N SER A 83 -2.05 12.37 9.70
CA SER A 83 -0.88 13.15 9.30
C SER A 83 0.34 12.22 9.18
N SER A 84 1.25 12.53 8.26
CA SER A 84 2.45 11.71 8.03
C SER A 84 3.43 11.70 9.21
N ASN A 85 3.29 12.62 10.18
CA ASN A 85 4.07 12.66 11.42
C ASN A 85 3.43 11.91 12.59
N GLU A 86 2.31 11.23 12.38
CA GLU A 86 1.74 10.33 13.38
C GLU A 86 2.48 8.99 13.40
N ILE A 87 2.81 8.51 14.61
CA ILE A 87 3.53 7.24 14.78
C ILE A 87 2.75 6.10 14.13
N GLY A 88 3.42 5.34 13.27
CA GLY A 88 2.87 4.21 12.52
C GLY A 88 3.24 4.26 11.04
N HIS A 89 2.47 3.58 10.21
CA HIS A 89 2.71 3.57 8.77
C HIS A 89 2.41 4.94 8.17
N SER A 90 3.34 5.46 7.35
CA SER A 90 3.24 6.75 6.69
C SER A 90 2.68 6.58 5.27
N HIS A 91 3.40 5.92 4.40
CA HIS A 91 3.04 5.74 2.98
C HIS A 91 3.75 4.53 2.37
N LEU A 92 3.29 4.09 1.20
CA LEU A 92 4.09 3.36 0.23
C LEU A 92 4.70 4.35 -0.75
N SER A 93 5.86 4.05 -1.33
CA SER A 93 6.48 4.89 -2.34
C SER A 93 6.82 4.08 -3.58
N PHE A 94 6.51 4.64 -4.76
CA PHE A 94 6.80 4.07 -6.07
C PHE A 94 7.69 5.01 -6.85
N TYR A 95 8.79 4.47 -7.36
CA TYR A 95 9.62 5.15 -8.34
C TYR A 95 9.02 5.05 -9.74
N VAL A 96 9.01 6.16 -10.46
CA VAL A 96 8.59 6.24 -11.86
C VAL A 96 9.60 7.04 -12.69
N THR A 97 9.63 6.77 -13.97
CA THR A 97 10.53 7.46 -14.91
C THR A 97 9.94 8.77 -15.44
N ASP A 98 8.61 8.93 -15.38
CA ASP A 98 7.86 10.10 -15.83
C ASP A 98 6.66 10.31 -14.90
N LEU A 99 6.79 11.31 -14.01
CA LEU A 99 5.75 11.60 -13.03
C LEU A 99 4.48 12.16 -13.68
N ASP A 100 4.62 13.03 -14.68
CA ASP A 100 3.44 13.64 -15.32
C ASP A 100 2.62 12.61 -16.10
N ALA A 101 3.28 11.76 -16.88
CA ALA A 101 2.61 10.68 -17.58
C ALA A 101 1.94 9.69 -16.60
N THR A 102 2.62 9.31 -15.52
CA THR A 102 2.06 8.43 -14.50
C THR A 102 0.85 9.04 -13.80
N LEU A 103 0.91 10.31 -13.40
CA LEU A 103 -0.23 10.98 -12.77
C LEU A 103 -1.41 11.14 -13.73
N ALA A 104 -1.16 11.37 -15.03
CA ALA A 104 -2.21 11.42 -16.04
C ALA A 104 -2.89 10.06 -16.20
N GLU A 105 -2.14 8.97 -16.22
CA GLU A 105 -2.65 7.61 -16.27
C GLU A 105 -3.48 7.26 -15.03
N LEU A 106 -2.97 7.51 -13.84
CA LEU A 106 -3.68 7.27 -12.57
C LEU A 106 -4.98 8.08 -12.50
N LYS A 107 -4.95 9.34 -12.96
CA LYS A 107 -6.15 10.19 -13.05
C LYS A 107 -7.19 9.62 -14.01
N ALA A 108 -6.78 9.12 -15.17
CA ALA A 108 -7.67 8.49 -16.14
C ALA A 108 -8.35 7.22 -15.59
N GLN A 109 -7.69 6.53 -14.65
CA GLN A 109 -8.23 5.38 -13.91
C GLN A 109 -9.05 5.77 -12.67
N GLY A 110 -9.25 7.07 -12.42
CA GLY A 110 -10.05 7.58 -11.30
C GLY A 110 -9.34 7.57 -9.95
N VAL A 111 -8.01 7.43 -9.92
CA VAL A 111 -7.23 7.46 -8.68
C VAL A 111 -7.22 8.88 -8.11
N PRO A 112 -7.56 9.08 -6.83
CA PRO A 112 -7.46 10.38 -6.20
C PRO A 112 -6.01 10.86 -6.10
N ILE A 113 -5.75 12.07 -6.59
CA ILE A 113 -4.43 12.70 -6.57
C ILE A 113 -4.49 13.90 -5.64
N ASP A 114 -3.59 13.94 -4.66
CA ASP A 114 -3.41 15.10 -3.77
C ASP A 114 -2.52 16.14 -4.46
N THR A 115 -3.08 16.92 -5.36
CA THR A 115 -2.34 17.89 -6.19
C THR A 115 -1.53 18.91 -5.37
N ASP A 116 -1.98 19.24 -4.17
CA ASP A 116 -1.28 20.16 -3.26
C ASP A 116 0.01 19.57 -2.68
N THR A 117 0.23 18.28 -2.85
CA THR A 117 1.47 17.59 -2.43
C THR A 117 2.52 17.55 -3.52
N ARG A 118 2.18 17.98 -4.76
CA ARG A 118 3.17 18.01 -5.84
C ARG A 118 4.31 18.97 -5.50
N ALA A 119 5.51 18.44 -5.50
CA ALA A 119 6.71 19.22 -5.14
C ALA A 119 7.95 18.73 -5.88
N THR A 120 8.89 19.65 -6.09
CA THR A 120 10.26 19.32 -6.42
C THR A 120 11.10 19.49 -5.16
N LEU A 121 11.64 18.36 -4.69
CA LEU A 121 12.48 18.31 -3.50
C LEU A 121 13.94 18.63 -3.85
N VAL A 122 14.81 18.51 -2.85
CA VAL A 122 16.25 18.65 -3.05
C VAL A 122 16.77 17.65 -4.10
N ASN A 123 17.80 18.04 -4.84
CA ASN A 123 18.43 17.21 -5.89
C ASN A 123 17.52 16.87 -7.09
N GLY A 124 16.46 17.65 -7.32
CA GLY A 124 15.59 17.47 -8.48
C GLY A 124 14.65 16.24 -8.37
N ILE A 125 14.40 15.75 -7.16
CA ILE A 125 13.41 14.72 -6.91
C ILE A 125 12.02 15.35 -7.02
N GLU A 126 11.20 14.85 -7.94
CA GLU A 126 9.81 15.26 -8.07
C GLU A 126 8.90 14.20 -7.46
N CYS A 127 7.89 14.64 -6.72
CA CYS A 127 6.95 13.73 -6.09
C CYS A 127 5.52 14.28 -6.05
N CYS A 128 4.56 13.37 -5.92
CA CYS A 128 3.16 13.67 -5.67
C CYS A 128 2.53 12.50 -4.91
N VAL A 129 1.57 12.78 -4.03
CA VAL A 129 0.84 11.75 -3.30
C VAL A 129 -0.48 11.44 -4.00
N VAL A 130 -0.75 10.15 -4.18
CA VAL A 130 -2.05 9.63 -4.60
C VAL A 130 -2.65 8.80 -3.47
N ARG A 131 -3.90 8.39 -3.59
CA ARG A 131 -4.59 7.63 -2.55
C ARG A 131 -5.09 6.29 -3.06
N ASP A 132 -4.95 5.27 -2.21
CA ASP A 132 -5.67 4.03 -2.40
C ASP A 132 -7.19 4.21 -2.14
N PRO A 133 -8.02 3.19 -2.39
CA PRO A 133 -9.47 3.30 -2.18
C PRO A 133 -9.91 3.63 -0.75
N ASP A 134 -9.10 3.37 0.26
CA ASP A 134 -9.37 3.70 1.67
C ASP A 134 -8.69 5.00 2.14
N GLY A 135 -7.99 5.68 1.21
CA GLY A 135 -7.32 6.95 1.48
C GLY A 135 -5.89 6.79 2.01
N PHE A 136 -5.32 5.58 1.97
CA PHE A 136 -3.93 5.36 2.36
C PHE A 136 -2.99 6.08 1.37
N PRO A 137 -1.97 6.82 1.87
CA PRO A 137 -1.09 7.59 1.00
C PRO A 137 -0.11 6.70 0.25
N ILE A 138 0.02 6.98 -1.03
CA ILE A 138 0.99 6.38 -1.94
C ILE A 138 1.76 7.51 -2.59
N GLU A 139 3.05 7.57 -2.34
CA GLU A 139 3.94 8.57 -2.92
C GLU A 139 4.43 8.07 -4.27
N ILE A 140 4.30 8.89 -5.31
CA ILE A 140 4.85 8.63 -6.64
C ILE A 140 6.05 9.54 -6.81
N VAL A 141 7.22 8.97 -7.08
CA VAL A 141 8.50 9.68 -7.07
C VAL A 141 9.22 9.50 -8.40
N GLN A 142 9.57 10.59 -9.02
CA GLN A 142 10.54 10.64 -10.12
C GLN A 142 11.85 11.22 -9.60
N MET A 143 12.96 10.55 -9.84
CA MET A 143 14.27 11.03 -9.43
C MET A 143 15.31 10.77 -10.51
N PRO A 144 16.36 11.60 -10.61
CA PRO A 144 17.49 11.32 -11.50
C PRO A 144 18.12 9.97 -11.14
N ILE A 145 18.42 9.15 -12.14
CA ILE A 145 18.97 7.77 -11.99
C ILE A 145 20.15 7.69 -11.01
N LEU A 146 20.99 8.71 -10.99
CA LEU A 146 22.19 8.79 -10.13
C LEU A 146 21.89 9.01 -8.63
N THR A 147 20.64 9.30 -8.27
CA THR A 147 20.22 9.55 -6.88
C THR A 147 19.52 8.33 -6.26
N LEU A 148 19.25 7.31 -7.07
CA LEU A 148 18.70 6.05 -6.55
C LEU A 148 19.69 5.46 -5.57
N LEU A 149 19.25 5.29 -4.33
CA LEU A 149 19.83 4.32 -3.42
C LEU A 149 20.05 3.03 -4.22
N PRO A 150 21.15 2.27 -3.99
CA PRO A 150 21.41 1.07 -4.75
C PRO A 150 20.25 0.09 -4.59
N TYR A 151 19.23 0.25 -5.40
CA TYR A 151 18.20 -0.71 -5.64
C TYR A 151 18.81 -1.64 -6.69
N GLU A 152 19.57 -2.64 -6.22
CA GLU A 152 20.01 -3.70 -7.11
C GLU A 152 18.75 -4.45 -7.54
N ALA A 153 18.38 -4.28 -8.80
CA ALA A 153 17.41 -5.17 -9.43
C ALA A 153 18.01 -6.58 -9.44
N GLU A 154 17.46 -7.48 -8.60
CA GLU A 154 17.71 -8.91 -8.71
C GLU A 154 17.00 -9.49 -9.94
#